data_99a410086a15df53ed17cc4f8d0ae98b
#
_entry.id   99a410086a15df53ed17cc4f8d0ae98b
#
_cell.length_a   1.000
_cell.length_b   1.000
_cell.length_c   1.000
_cell.angle_alpha   90.00
_cell.angle_beta   90.00
_cell.angle_gamma   90.00
#
_symmetry.space_group_name_H-M   'P 1'
#
loop_
_entity.id
_entity.type
_entity.pdbx_description
1 polymer ?
#
loop_
_entity_poly.entity_id
_entity_poly.type
_entity_poly.pdbx_seq_one_letter_code
_entity_poly.pdbx_strand_id
1 'polypeptide(L)'
;MTPPILEVGAELASVARVATLEDMILFEPEGEKNIHTDDEVARAAGLPAAIAAGVQFMSYVFEMLHREYGFQSVQGTVLDVRIREPVFAGDTVTARGRVTDVQTDGPRSRVSLEVWCENQRGGHVIAGTAEVPFRGAGEGDGT
;
A
#
# COMPACT_ATOMS: atom_id res chain seq x y z
N MET A 1 -17.68 0.24 -17.40
CA MET A 1 -16.92 0.03 -16.17
C MET A 1 -16.29 -1.36 -16.17
N THR A 2 -15.01 -1.41 -15.97
CA THR A 2 -14.30 -2.69 -15.97
C THR A 2 -14.58 -3.43 -14.66
N PRO A 3 -14.93 -4.72 -14.69
CA PRO A 3 -15.12 -5.46 -13.47
C PRO A 3 -13.80 -5.60 -12.71
N PRO A 4 -13.85 -5.73 -11.38
CA PRO A 4 -12.64 -5.88 -10.60
C PRO A 4 -11.94 -7.22 -10.87
N ILE A 5 -10.64 -7.25 -10.63
CA ILE A 5 -9.83 -8.44 -10.81
C ILE A 5 -10.08 -9.39 -9.65
N LEU A 6 -10.69 -10.54 -9.95
CA LEU A 6 -11.04 -11.55 -8.94
C LEU A 6 -10.50 -12.94 -9.29
N GLU A 7 -9.67 -13.05 -10.31
CA GLU A 7 -9.10 -14.34 -10.68
C GLU A 7 -7.88 -14.66 -9.84
N VAL A 8 -7.86 -15.80 -9.19
CA VAL A 8 -6.71 -16.25 -8.39
C VAL A 8 -5.47 -16.33 -9.27
N GLY A 9 -4.38 -15.75 -8.82
CA GLY A 9 -3.13 -15.67 -9.55
C GLY A 9 -2.98 -14.40 -10.38
N ALA A 10 -4.05 -13.63 -10.59
CA ALA A 10 -3.97 -12.40 -11.36
C ALA A 10 -3.32 -11.29 -10.54
N GLU A 11 -2.53 -10.46 -11.20
CA GLU A 11 -1.92 -9.29 -10.57
C GLU A 11 -2.73 -8.04 -10.85
N LEU A 12 -2.77 -7.16 -9.86
CA LEU A 12 -3.40 -5.85 -10.00
C LEU A 12 -2.50 -4.90 -10.78
N ALA A 13 -3.09 -3.86 -11.34
CA ALA A 13 -2.31 -2.75 -11.88
C ALA A 13 -1.52 -2.11 -10.74
N SER A 14 -0.21 -1.96 -10.94
CA SER A 14 0.68 -1.43 -9.92
C SER A 14 0.56 0.09 -9.77
N VAL A 15 1.00 0.59 -8.62
CA VAL A 15 1.10 2.03 -8.35
C VAL A 15 2.54 2.33 -7.97
N ALA A 16 3.19 3.20 -8.74
CA ALA A 16 4.57 3.60 -8.49
C ALA A 16 4.63 5.07 -8.08
N ARG A 17 5.40 5.35 -7.03
CA ARG A 17 5.58 6.71 -6.51
C ARG A 17 7.05 6.93 -6.16
N VAL A 18 7.54 8.13 -6.43
CA VAL A 18 8.85 8.55 -5.94
C VAL A 18 8.67 9.13 -4.54
N ALA A 19 9.42 8.61 -3.59
CA ALA A 19 9.40 9.13 -2.22
C ALA A 19 10.30 10.35 -2.14
N THR A 20 9.73 11.55 -2.23
CA THR A 20 10.48 12.79 -2.07
C THR A 20 10.54 13.18 -0.60
N LEU A 21 11.58 13.92 -0.22
CA LEU A 21 11.67 14.42 1.15
C LEU A 21 10.46 15.30 1.50
N GLU A 22 9.98 16.06 0.52
CA GLU A 22 8.79 16.88 0.70
C GLU A 22 7.57 16.03 1.08
N ASP A 23 7.35 14.92 0.37
CA ASP A 23 6.25 14.01 0.69
C ASP A 23 6.47 13.33 2.04
N MET A 24 7.70 12.95 2.35
CA MET A 24 8.02 12.32 3.63
C MET A 24 7.64 13.22 4.81
N ILE A 25 7.90 14.51 4.68
CA ILE A 25 7.56 15.50 5.70
C ILE A 25 6.04 15.62 5.88
N LEU A 26 5.27 15.49 4.80
CA LEU A 26 3.81 15.58 4.87
C LEU A 26 3.17 14.47 5.70
N PHE A 27 3.83 13.34 5.86
CA PHE A 27 3.32 12.23 6.66
C PHE A 27 3.66 12.36 8.15
N GLU A 28 4.34 13.42 8.55
CA GLU A 28 4.76 13.63 9.93
C GLU A 28 4.09 14.87 10.54
N PRO A 29 3.85 14.86 11.86
CA PRO A 29 3.31 16.03 12.53
C PRO A 29 4.27 17.24 12.40
N GLU A 30 3.71 18.42 12.34
CA GLU A 30 4.49 19.65 12.31
C GLU A 30 5.30 19.80 13.59
N GLY A 31 6.47 20.38 13.46
CA GLY A 31 7.24 20.94 14.55
C GLY A 31 8.57 20.26 14.81
N GLU A 32 8.59 19.03 15.17
CA GLU A 32 9.85 18.40 15.57
C GLU A 32 10.52 17.65 14.43
N LYS A 33 11.83 17.85 14.32
CA LYS A 33 12.65 17.06 13.41
C LYS A 33 12.79 15.66 13.97
N ASN A 34 12.66 14.66 13.09
CA ASN A 34 12.79 13.26 13.47
C ASN A 34 13.46 12.46 12.35
N ILE A 35 13.57 11.15 12.53
CA ILE A 35 14.26 10.29 11.55
C ILE A 35 13.57 10.27 10.18
N HIS A 36 12.33 10.73 10.09
CA HIS A 36 11.57 10.76 8.85
C HIS A 36 11.66 12.11 8.12
N THR A 37 12.17 13.13 8.77
CA THR A 37 12.17 14.50 8.23
C THR A 37 13.55 15.15 8.16
N ASP A 38 14.53 14.60 8.84
CA ASP A 38 15.83 15.25 8.98
C ASP A 38 16.97 14.23 8.93
N ASP A 39 17.91 14.47 7.99
CA ASP A 39 19.02 13.55 7.78
C ASP A 39 19.97 13.48 8.98
N GLU A 40 20.20 14.60 9.67
CA GLU A 40 21.11 14.62 10.81
C GLU A 40 20.56 13.83 11.98
N VAL A 41 19.25 13.97 12.24
CA VAL A 41 18.58 13.20 13.29
C VAL A 41 18.65 11.70 12.94
N ALA A 42 18.42 11.36 11.68
CA ALA A 42 18.49 9.97 11.23
C ALA A 42 19.92 9.40 11.40
N ARG A 43 20.93 10.17 11.03
CA ARG A 43 22.32 9.72 11.19
C ARG A 43 22.71 9.54 12.65
N ALA A 44 22.22 10.41 13.53
CA ALA A 44 22.44 10.25 14.96
C ALA A 44 21.79 8.97 15.50
N ALA A 45 20.75 8.49 14.86
CA ALA A 45 20.09 7.23 15.21
C ALA A 45 20.70 6.01 14.52
N GLY A 46 21.78 6.18 13.75
CA GLY A 46 22.46 5.08 13.09
C GLY A 46 22.01 4.82 11.65
N LEU A 47 21.18 5.68 11.08
CA LEU A 47 20.70 5.54 9.72
C LEU A 47 21.55 6.39 8.76
N PRO A 48 21.66 6.01 7.47
CA PRO A 48 22.45 6.81 6.52
C PRO A 48 21.79 8.13 6.15
N ALA A 49 20.46 8.23 6.24
CA ALA A 49 19.70 9.43 5.90
C ALA A 49 18.28 9.27 6.45
N ALA A 50 17.45 10.30 6.30
CA ALA A 50 16.04 10.23 6.69
C ALA A 50 15.32 9.13 5.92
N ILE A 51 14.42 8.42 6.59
CA ILE A 51 13.63 7.33 6.02
C ILE A 51 12.15 7.67 6.02
N ALA A 52 11.43 7.18 5.02
CA ALA A 52 9.99 7.37 4.95
C ALA A 52 9.28 6.64 6.08
N ALA A 53 8.22 7.24 6.60
CA ALA A 53 7.36 6.56 7.57
C ALA A 53 6.61 5.42 6.89
N GLY A 54 6.37 4.34 7.64
CA GLY A 54 5.67 3.17 7.09
C GLY A 54 4.30 3.49 6.53
N VAL A 55 3.58 4.44 7.15
CA VAL A 55 2.26 4.86 6.67
C VAL A 55 2.30 5.45 5.26
N GLN A 56 3.43 6.02 4.85
CA GLN A 56 3.55 6.60 3.52
C GLN A 56 3.44 5.53 2.44
N PHE A 57 4.26 4.49 2.50
CA PHE A 57 4.19 3.47 1.45
C PHE A 57 3.05 2.46 1.67
N MET A 58 2.50 2.35 2.88
CA MET A 58 1.22 1.67 3.06
C MET A 58 0.10 2.38 2.30
N SER A 59 0.16 3.71 2.21
CA SER A 59 -0.83 4.46 1.44
C SER A 59 -0.81 4.10 -0.05
N TYR A 60 0.35 3.71 -0.57
CA TYR A 60 0.46 3.28 -1.97
C TYR A 60 -0.26 1.95 -2.19
N VAL A 61 -0.22 1.05 -1.22
CA VAL A 61 -0.98 -0.20 -1.27
C VAL A 61 -2.47 0.09 -1.25
N PHE A 62 -2.92 0.98 -0.38
CA PHE A 62 -4.34 1.36 -0.34
C PHE A 62 -4.77 2.02 -1.64
N GLU A 63 -3.95 2.86 -2.23
CA GLU A 63 -4.27 3.47 -3.53
C GLU A 63 -4.47 2.39 -4.59
N MET A 64 -3.60 1.40 -4.65
CA MET A 64 -3.71 0.28 -5.58
C MET A 64 -5.03 -0.48 -5.38
N LEU A 65 -5.36 -0.79 -4.14
CA LEU A 65 -6.57 -1.53 -3.81
C LEU A 65 -7.83 -0.73 -4.13
N HIS A 66 -7.82 0.57 -3.84
CA HIS A 66 -8.97 1.43 -4.14
C HIS A 66 -9.21 1.60 -5.63
N ARG A 67 -8.15 1.68 -6.42
CA ARG A 67 -8.26 1.78 -7.87
C ARG A 67 -8.88 0.53 -8.45
N GLU A 68 -8.57 -0.62 -7.87
CA GLU A 68 -9.08 -1.89 -8.39
C GLU A 68 -10.49 -2.20 -7.89
N TYR A 69 -10.72 -2.07 -6.58
CA TYR A 69 -11.96 -2.56 -5.95
C TYR A 69 -12.94 -1.44 -5.59
N GLY A 70 -12.59 -0.19 -5.88
CA GLY A 70 -13.44 0.96 -5.63
C GLY A 70 -13.22 1.57 -4.26
N PHE A 71 -13.64 2.82 -4.14
CA PHE A 71 -13.46 3.60 -2.92
C PHE A 71 -14.17 2.98 -1.71
N GLN A 72 -15.26 2.29 -1.95
CA GLN A 72 -16.02 1.65 -0.87
C GLN A 72 -15.24 0.54 -0.18
N SER A 73 -14.24 -0.02 -0.85
CA SER A 73 -13.40 -1.06 -0.26
C SER A 73 -12.56 -0.56 0.91
N VAL A 74 -12.41 0.75 1.04
CA VAL A 74 -11.64 1.34 2.14
C VAL A 74 -12.14 0.85 3.49
N GLN A 75 -13.45 0.82 3.65
CA GLN A 75 -14.03 0.30 4.88
C GLN A 75 -14.02 -1.22 4.84
N GLY A 76 -13.43 -1.81 5.85
CA GLY A 76 -13.35 -3.25 5.95
C GLY A 76 -12.14 -3.89 5.31
N THR A 77 -11.28 -3.12 4.64
CA THR A 77 -9.99 -3.64 4.18
C THR A 77 -9.09 -3.89 5.38
N VAL A 78 -8.52 -5.09 5.44
CA VAL A 78 -7.56 -5.46 6.47
C VAL A 78 -6.21 -5.66 5.81
N LEU A 79 -5.22 -4.93 6.28
CA LEU A 79 -3.85 -5.00 5.77
C LEU A 79 -2.95 -5.52 6.87
N ASP A 80 -2.28 -6.64 6.60
CA ASP A 80 -1.33 -7.25 7.54
C ASP A 80 0.02 -7.34 6.83
N VAL A 81 0.90 -6.40 7.13
CA VAL A 81 2.16 -6.26 6.42
C VAL A 81 3.30 -6.03 7.39
N ARG A 82 4.51 -6.33 6.93
CA ARG A 82 5.75 -6.08 7.67
C ARG A 82 6.66 -5.20 6.85
N ILE A 83 7.27 -4.23 7.52
CA ILE A 83 8.31 -3.38 6.93
C ILE A 83 9.60 -4.19 6.93
N ARG A 84 10.26 -4.25 5.78
CA ARG A 84 11.48 -5.06 5.61
C ARG A 84 12.71 -4.21 5.34
N GLU A 85 12.58 -3.17 4.53
CA GLU A 85 13.70 -2.31 4.16
C GLU A 85 13.28 -0.85 4.28
N PRO A 86 14.21 0.04 4.64
CA PRO A 86 13.88 1.47 4.69
C PRO A 86 13.72 2.05 3.28
N VAL A 87 12.94 3.10 3.20
CA VAL A 87 12.77 3.89 1.98
C VAL A 87 13.42 5.25 2.22
N PHE A 88 14.32 5.64 1.33
CA PHE A 88 15.01 6.92 1.39
C PHE A 88 14.44 7.90 0.36
N ALA A 89 14.68 9.19 0.60
CA ALA A 89 14.29 10.21 -0.36
C ALA A 89 14.91 9.90 -1.73
N GLY A 90 14.09 9.96 -2.78
CA GLY A 90 14.50 9.63 -4.14
C GLY A 90 14.22 8.20 -4.57
N ASP A 91 13.91 7.31 -3.64
CA ASP A 91 13.55 5.95 -4.00
C ASP A 91 12.20 5.93 -4.73
N THR A 92 12.10 5.05 -5.72
CA THR A 92 10.84 4.75 -6.39
C THR A 92 10.25 3.51 -5.74
N VAL A 93 9.04 3.65 -5.21
CA VAL A 93 8.35 2.55 -4.54
C VAL A 93 7.14 2.16 -5.37
N THR A 94 7.05 0.88 -5.72
CA THR A 94 5.96 0.34 -6.53
C THR A 94 5.15 -0.64 -5.69
N ALA A 95 3.87 -0.32 -5.50
CA ALA A 95 2.93 -1.22 -4.83
C ALA A 95 2.41 -2.24 -5.84
N ARG A 96 2.41 -3.51 -5.43
CA ARG A 96 1.96 -4.64 -6.24
C ARG A 96 1.04 -5.54 -5.42
N GLY A 97 0.17 -6.25 -6.12
CA GLY A 97 -0.73 -7.20 -5.48
C GLY A 97 -1.11 -8.33 -6.41
N ARG A 98 -1.33 -9.49 -5.83
CA ARG A 98 -1.77 -10.67 -6.56
C ARG A 98 -2.89 -11.35 -5.79
N VAL A 99 -3.96 -11.70 -6.48
CA VAL A 99 -5.11 -12.37 -5.86
C VAL A 99 -4.72 -13.78 -5.46
N THR A 100 -5.01 -14.13 -4.21
CA THR A 100 -4.73 -15.47 -3.68
C THR A 100 -5.99 -16.26 -3.39
N ASP A 101 -7.10 -15.61 -3.12
CA ASP A 101 -8.38 -16.26 -2.83
C ASP A 101 -9.53 -15.31 -3.05
N VAL A 102 -10.69 -15.85 -3.39
CA VAL A 102 -11.92 -15.07 -3.55
C VAL A 102 -13.04 -15.79 -2.85
N GLN A 103 -13.73 -15.10 -1.95
CA GLN A 103 -14.89 -15.61 -1.26
C GLN A 103 -16.11 -14.81 -1.69
N THR A 104 -16.99 -15.44 -2.45
CA THR A 104 -18.22 -14.80 -2.89
C THR A 104 -19.34 -15.19 -1.92
N ASP A 105 -19.84 -14.21 -1.18
CA ASP A 105 -20.83 -14.42 -0.15
C ASP A 105 -21.74 -13.19 -0.04
N GLY A 106 -22.36 -12.82 -1.14
CA GLY A 106 -23.25 -11.66 -1.20
C GLY A 106 -22.58 -10.41 -0.64
N PRO A 107 -23.22 -9.75 0.33
CA PRO A 107 -22.65 -8.54 0.93
C PRO A 107 -21.34 -8.76 1.69
N ARG A 108 -20.99 -10.00 1.97
CA ARG A 108 -19.75 -10.35 2.69
C ARG A 108 -18.66 -10.88 1.78
N SER A 109 -18.78 -10.64 0.48
CA SER A 109 -17.77 -11.08 -0.47
C SER A 109 -16.44 -10.40 -0.19
N ARG A 110 -15.36 -11.16 -0.28
CA ARG A 110 -14.01 -10.68 0.02
C ARG A 110 -13.01 -11.28 -0.95
N VAL A 111 -12.00 -10.49 -1.27
CA VAL A 111 -10.85 -10.95 -2.04
C VAL A 111 -9.62 -10.86 -1.14
N SER A 112 -8.82 -11.92 -1.16
CA SER A 112 -7.55 -11.98 -0.44
C SER A 112 -6.42 -11.81 -1.42
N LEU A 113 -5.41 -11.04 -1.02
CA LEU A 113 -4.27 -10.76 -1.89
C LEU A 113 -2.98 -10.87 -1.10
N GLU A 114 -1.94 -11.25 -1.81
CA GLU A 114 -0.57 -10.99 -1.41
C GLU A 114 -0.24 -9.59 -1.90
N VAL A 115 0.30 -8.73 -1.02
CA VAL A 115 0.64 -7.36 -1.38
C VAL A 115 2.08 -7.08 -0.95
N TRP A 116 2.76 -6.24 -1.73
CA TRP A 116 4.12 -5.82 -1.40
C TRP A 116 4.43 -4.50 -2.10
N CYS A 117 5.47 -3.84 -1.62
CA CYS A 117 6.06 -2.71 -2.31
C CYS A 117 7.52 -3.02 -2.58
N GLU A 118 7.97 -2.68 -3.78
CA GLU A 118 9.36 -2.85 -4.20
C GLU A 118 10.02 -1.49 -4.37
N ASN A 119 11.32 -1.40 -4.04
CA ASN A 119 12.10 -0.25 -4.43
C ASN A 119 12.64 -0.46 -5.86
N GLN A 120 13.36 0.53 -6.40
CA GLN A 120 13.90 0.47 -7.76
C GLN A 120 14.96 -0.61 -7.96
N ARG A 121 15.47 -1.17 -6.88
CA ARG A 121 16.47 -2.25 -6.93
C ARG A 121 15.81 -3.64 -6.88
N GLY A 122 14.48 -3.69 -6.79
CA GLY A 122 13.74 -4.93 -6.67
C GLY A 122 13.63 -5.46 -5.25
N GLY A 123 14.13 -4.74 -4.25
CA GLY A 123 13.98 -5.14 -2.86
C GLY A 123 12.58 -4.86 -2.35
N HIS A 124 12.05 -5.75 -1.53
CA HIS A 124 10.74 -5.56 -0.92
C HIS A 124 10.88 -4.69 0.32
N VAL A 125 10.28 -3.51 0.29
CA VAL A 125 10.28 -2.59 1.44
C VAL A 125 9.18 -2.94 2.43
N ILE A 126 8.10 -3.51 1.95
CA ILE A 126 6.96 -3.97 2.74
C ILE A 126 6.36 -5.19 2.05
N ALA A 127 5.87 -6.15 2.82
CA ALA A 127 5.23 -7.33 2.26
C ALA A 127 4.23 -7.93 3.26
N GLY A 128 3.18 -8.52 2.75
CA GLY A 128 2.17 -9.18 3.55
C GLY A 128 0.91 -9.51 2.77
N THR A 129 -0.22 -9.38 3.45
CA THR A 129 -1.51 -9.76 2.88
C THR A 129 -2.53 -8.63 3.04
N ALA A 130 -3.54 -8.67 2.18
CA ALA A 130 -4.69 -7.79 2.29
C ALA A 130 -5.96 -8.61 2.11
N GLU A 131 -7.01 -8.23 2.85
CA GLU A 131 -8.36 -8.72 2.60
C GLU A 131 -9.22 -7.51 2.29
N VAL A 132 -9.91 -7.56 1.16
CA VAL A 132 -10.67 -6.42 0.66
C VAL A 132 -12.11 -6.83 0.40
N PRO A 133 -13.08 -6.15 1.00
CA PRO A 133 -14.47 -6.40 0.66
C PRO A 133 -14.75 -5.90 -0.76
N PHE A 134 -15.58 -6.63 -1.48
CA PHE A 134 -16.02 -6.21 -2.81
C PHE A 134 -17.48 -6.55 -2.97
N ARG A 135 -18.12 -5.94 -3.95
CA ARG A 135 -19.50 -6.27 -4.28
C ARG A 135 -19.52 -7.44 -5.25
N GLY A 136 -20.31 -8.46 -4.92
CA GLY A 136 -20.49 -9.59 -5.78
C GLY A 136 -21.24 -9.22 -7.05
N ALA A 137 -21.07 -10.05 -8.08
CA ALA A 137 -21.78 -9.87 -9.33
C ALA A 137 -23.29 -9.93 -9.08
N GLY A 138 -24.01 -8.99 -9.67
CA GLY A 138 -25.46 -8.94 -9.52
C GLY A 138 -25.95 -8.16 -8.33
N GLU A 139 -25.09 -7.69 -7.47
CA GLU A 139 -25.47 -6.79 -6.42
C GLU A 139 -25.65 -5.38 -6.97
N GLY A 140 -26.78 -4.80 -6.69
CA GLY A 140 -27.01 -3.44 -7.08
C GLY A 140 -26.13 -2.49 -6.27
N ASP A 141 -25.71 -1.44 -6.90
CA ASP A 141 -25.03 -0.39 -6.21
C ASP A 141 -25.99 0.55 -5.55
N GLY A 142 -27.20 0.39 -5.86
CA GLY A 142 -28.19 1.31 -5.40
C GLY A 142 -28.64 1.18 -4.09
N THR A 143 -28.06 0.46 -3.79
CA THR A 143 -28.57 0.58 -2.60
C THR A 143 -28.53 1.85 -1.96
#